data_24d2f229592f88fc59bc246e3ad01a7b
#
_entry.id   24d2f229592f88fc59bc246e3ad01a7b
#
_cell.length_a   1.000
_cell.length_b   1.000
_cell.length_c   1.000
_cell.angle_alpha   90.00
_cell.angle_beta   90.00
_cell.angle_gamma   90.00
#
_symmetry.space_group_name_H-M   'P 1'
#
loop_
_entity.id
_entity.type
_entity.pdbx_description
1 polymer ?
#
loop_
_entity_poly.entity_id
_entity_poly.type
_entity_poly.pdbx_seq_one_letter_code
_entity_poly.pdbx_strand_id
1 'polypeptide(L)'
;MRGVQGPASEPTMLWPFNHFRKPRLRPRGTIEAIYGMIVTQAREPLFYRDLGVPDTVDGRFDLLVLHLWMLLRRLQQAAGGAGLSQALFDHFCDDMDANLREMGVGDLTVPKRMQAFGEAFYGRAAAYDTALSAGPGPLAQALNKNILSGEGGENAAQLAVYTAAAMAVLDGLDEATLLRAAWRFPTPSHEQDQRHDR
;
A
#
# COMPACT_ATOMS: atom_id res chain seq x y z
N MET A 1 -25.88 41.38 19.86
CA MET A 1 -25.85 40.28 18.89
C MET A 1 -24.45 39.68 18.92
N ARG A 2 -24.29 38.56 19.59
CA ARG A 2 -23.00 37.82 19.66
C ARG A 2 -23.16 36.63 18.74
N GLY A 3 -22.38 36.60 17.63
CA GLY A 3 -22.27 35.47 16.71
C GLY A 3 -21.54 34.32 17.38
N VAL A 4 -22.23 33.18 17.52
CA VAL A 4 -21.66 31.94 17.95
C VAL A 4 -21.01 31.28 16.72
N GLN A 5 -19.68 31.28 16.67
CA GLN A 5 -18.94 30.45 15.72
C GLN A 5 -19.01 29.01 16.22
N GLY A 6 -19.65 28.16 15.44
CA GLY A 6 -19.65 26.71 15.64
C GLY A 6 -18.23 26.14 15.44
N PRO A 7 -17.87 25.05 16.14
CA PRO A 7 -16.57 24.43 15.99
C PRO A 7 -16.43 23.84 14.58
N ALA A 8 -15.27 24.09 13.97
CA ALA A 8 -14.83 23.47 12.74
C ALA A 8 -14.84 21.94 12.91
N SER A 9 -15.57 21.26 12.05
CA SER A 9 -15.60 19.81 11.98
C SER A 9 -14.21 19.29 11.57
N GLU A 10 -13.47 18.78 12.54
CA GLU A 10 -12.27 17.98 12.26
C GLU A 10 -12.66 16.77 11.42
N PRO A 11 -11.89 16.43 10.38
CA PRO A 11 -12.12 15.18 9.66
C PRO A 11 -11.76 14.01 10.59
N THR A 12 -12.78 13.42 11.19
CA THR A 12 -12.65 12.20 11.98
C THR A 12 -12.27 11.08 11.02
N MET A 13 -10.99 10.81 10.90
CA MET A 13 -10.44 9.64 10.19
C MET A 13 -10.81 8.40 11.03
N LEU A 14 -12.08 7.98 10.94
CA LEU A 14 -12.55 6.73 11.50
C LEU A 14 -12.12 5.58 10.57
N TRP A 15 -10.90 5.12 10.77
CA TRP A 15 -10.46 3.84 10.25
C TRP A 15 -11.29 2.70 10.87
N PRO A 16 -11.68 1.64 10.12
CA PRO A 16 -12.87 0.82 10.39
C PRO A 16 -12.70 -0.28 11.43
N PHE A 17 -12.20 0.03 12.61
CA PHE A 17 -12.18 -0.98 13.68
C PHE A 17 -13.51 -1.19 14.40
N ASN A 18 -14.63 -0.56 13.97
CA ASN A 18 -15.85 -0.54 14.76
C ASN A 18 -17.08 -1.19 14.09
N HIS A 19 -16.89 -2.17 13.19
CA HIS A 19 -18.02 -2.93 12.66
C HIS A 19 -17.74 -4.43 12.73
N PHE A 20 -18.08 -5.05 13.88
CA PHE A 20 -18.27 -6.51 14.00
C PHE A 20 -19.52 -6.97 13.21
N ARG A 21 -19.56 -6.73 11.91
CA ARG A 21 -20.35 -7.51 10.99
C ARG A 21 -19.46 -8.63 10.50
N LYS A 22 -19.81 -9.89 10.85
CA LYS A 22 -19.15 -11.07 10.28
C LYS A 22 -19.10 -10.90 8.75
N PRO A 23 -17.93 -10.70 8.15
CA PRO A 23 -17.82 -10.61 6.70
C PRO A 23 -18.28 -11.96 6.14
N ARG A 24 -19.02 -11.97 5.04
CA ARG A 24 -19.17 -13.19 4.26
C ARG A 24 -17.75 -13.62 3.89
N LEU A 25 -17.28 -14.73 4.48
CA LEU A 25 -15.97 -15.30 4.23
C LEU A 25 -15.81 -15.49 2.71
N ARG A 26 -15.00 -14.66 2.11
CA ARG A 26 -14.59 -14.89 0.71
C ARG A 26 -13.69 -16.12 0.68
N PRO A 27 -13.66 -16.88 -0.43
CA PRO A 27 -12.78 -18.03 -0.53
C PRO A 27 -11.34 -17.63 -0.19
N ARG A 28 -10.70 -18.32 0.72
CA ARG A 28 -9.30 -18.11 1.13
C ARG A 28 -8.39 -17.92 -0.09
N GLY A 29 -8.58 -18.75 -1.11
CA GLY A 29 -7.81 -18.70 -2.35
C GLY A 29 -7.81 -17.35 -3.08
N THR A 30 -8.87 -16.51 -2.94
CA THR A 30 -8.88 -15.17 -3.54
C THR A 30 -7.97 -14.21 -2.79
N ILE A 31 -7.97 -14.26 -1.45
CA ILE A 31 -7.12 -13.41 -0.61
C ILE A 31 -5.65 -13.77 -0.83
N GLU A 32 -5.34 -15.07 -0.81
CA GLU A 32 -4.00 -15.59 -1.08
C GLU A 32 -3.51 -15.23 -2.49
N ALA A 33 -4.38 -15.29 -3.50
CA ALA A 33 -4.05 -14.90 -4.87
C ALA A 33 -3.74 -13.40 -4.98
N ILE A 34 -4.57 -12.54 -4.36
CA ILE A 34 -4.35 -11.08 -4.34
C ILE A 34 -3.07 -10.75 -3.58
N TYR A 35 -2.86 -11.35 -2.41
CA TYR A 35 -1.65 -11.12 -1.63
C TYR A 35 -0.41 -11.60 -2.39
N GLY A 36 -0.47 -12.75 -3.03
CA GLY A 36 0.59 -13.26 -3.90
C GLY A 36 0.94 -12.31 -5.05
N MET A 37 -0.05 -11.62 -5.64
CA MET A 37 0.21 -10.58 -6.65
C MET A 37 0.95 -9.38 -6.06
N ILE A 38 0.57 -8.92 -4.86
CA ILE A 38 1.24 -7.84 -4.15
C ILE A 38 2.70 -8.21 -3.88
N VAL A 39 2.93 -9.41 -3.31
CA VAL A 39 4.28 -9.92 -2.99
C VAL A 39 5.13 -10.05 -4.25
N THR A 40 4.55 -10.59 -5.34
CA THR A 40 5.25 -10.74 -6.62
C THR A 40 5.64 -9.38 -7.19
N GLN A 41 4.71 -8.41 -7.20
CA GLN A 41 4.98 -7.07 -7.70
C GLN A 41 6.03 -6.34 -6.85
N ALA A 42 5.95 -6.44 -5.52
CA ALA A 42 6.94 -5.82 -4.63
C ALA A 42 8.36 -6.41 -4.80
N ARG A 43 8.48 -7.59 -5.40
CA ARG A 43 9.76 -8.26 -5.68
C ARG A 43 10.26 -8.05 -7.11
N GLU A 44 9.56 -7.24 -7.92
CA GLU A 44 9.96 -6.97 -9.29
C GLU A 44 11.37 -6.34 -9.33
N PRO A 45 12.35 -6.94 -10.02
CA PRO A 45 13.75 -6.50 -9.97
C PRO A 45 13.98 -5.05 -10.40
N LEU A 46 13.11 -4.50 -11.24
CA LEU A 46 13.19 -3.13 -11.73
C LEU A 46 13.13 -2.07 -10.60
N PHE A 47 12.42 -2.34 -9.52
CA PHE A 47 12.38 -1.42 -8.38
C PHE A 47 13.75 -1.23 -7.73
N TYR A 48 14.51 -2.31 -7.64
CA TYR A 48 15.80 -2.33 -6.96
C TYR A 48 16.92 -1.86 -7.87
N ARG A 49 16.92 -2.35 -9.13
CA ARG A 49 17.97 -2.09 -10.09
C ARG A 49 17.88 -0.67 -10.68
N ASP A 50 16.66 -0.24 -11.05
CA ASP A 50 16.45 0.93 -11.89
C ASP A 50 15.83 2.10 -11.10
N LEU A 51 14.96 1.82 -10.12
CA LEU A 51 14.29 2.83 -9.30
C LEU A 51 14.98 3.05 -7.94
N GLY A 52 16.11 2.40 -7.70
CA GLY A 52 16.99 2.67 -6.56
C GLY A 52 16.41 2.28 -5.19
N VAL A 53 15.37 1.44 -5.14
CA VAL A 53 14.88 0.91 -3.87
C VAL A 53 15.95 0.02 -3.25
N PRO A 54 16.32 0.20 -1.97
CA PRO A 54 17.31 -0.67 -1.33
C PRO A 54 16.87 -2.14 -1.35
N ASP A 55 17.72 -3.03 -1.86
CA ASP A 55 17.45 -4.48 -1.83
C ASP A 55 17.77 -5.06 -0.45
N THR A 56 17.04 -4.61 0.53
CA THR A 56 17.10 -4.99 1.94
C THR A 56 15.75 -5.50 2.41
N VAL A 57 15.70 -6.09 3.60
CA VAL A 57 14.43 -6.50 4.23
C VAL A 57 13.49 -5.29 4.36
N ASP A 58 14.01 -4.14 4.80
CA ASP A 58 13.22 -2.93 4.97
C ASP A 58 12.70 -2.37 3.63
N GLY A 59 13.54 -2.29 2.59
CA GLY A 59 13.12 -1.82 1.27
C GLY A 59 12.07 -2.74 0.63
N ARG A 60 12.21 -4.05 0.80
CA ARG A 60 11.20 -5.03 0.37
C ARG A 60 9.89 -4.88 1.14
N PHE A 61 9.96 -4.63 2.44
CA PHE A 61 8.79 -4.34 3.27
C PHE A 61 8.12 -3.02 2.85
N ASP A 62 8.88 -1.98 2.57
CA ASP A 62 8.35 -0.68 2.15
C ASP A 62 7.60 -0.77 0.80
N LEU A 63 8.11 -1.55 -0.16
CA LEU A 63 7.39 -1.84 -1.41
C LEU A 63 6.13 -2.67 -1.19
N LEU A 64 6.19 -3.65 -0.29
CA LEU A 64 5.01 -4.44 0.07
C LEU A 64 3.91 -3.53 0.66
N VAL A 65 4.27 -2.64 1.57
CA VAL A 65 3.37 -1.66 2.18
C VAL A 65 2.79 -0.70 1.13
N LEU A 66 3.60 -0.22 0.18
CA LEU A 66 3.12 0.65 -0.90
C LEU A 66 2.04 -0.03 -1.74
N HIS A 67 2.28 -1.25 -2.20
CA HIS A 67 1.31 -1.99 -3.04
C HIS A 67 0.06 -2.39 -2.27
N LEU A 68 0.22 -2.78 -1.01
CA LEU A 68 -0.91 -3.07 -0.12
C LEU A 68 -1.76 -1.81 0.11
N TRP A 69 -1.16 -0.66 0.40
CA TRP A 69 -1.87 0.61 0.56
C TRP A 69 -2.68 0.98 -0.69
N MET A 70 -2.08 0.92 -1.89
CA MET A 70 -2.78 1.22 -3.14
C MET A 70 -4.05 0.37 -3.29
N LEU A 71 -3.93 -0.92 -3.03
CA LEU A 71 -5.05 -1.84 -3.19
C LEU A 71 -6.12 -1.65 -2.11
N LEU A 72 -5.71 -1.50 -0.84
CA LEU A 72 -6.66 -1.27 0.27
C LEU A 72 -7.45 0.02 0.05
N ARG A 73 -6.79 1.09 -0.40
CA ARG A 73 -7.42 2.36 -0.76
C ARG A 73 -8.51 2.14 -1.84
N ARG A 74 -8.18 1.43 -2.92
CA ARG A 74 -9.14 1.14 -4.00
C ARG A 74 -10.30 0.26 -3.53
N LEU A 75 -10.04 -0.75 -2.71
CA LEU A 75 -11.07 -1.64 -2.14
C LEU A 75 -12.04 -0.90 -1.23
N GLN A 76 -11.59 0.10 -0.48
CA GLN A 76 -12.46 0.91 0.37
C GLN A 76 -13.47 1.73 -0.43
N GLN A 77 -13.15 2.09 -1.67
CA GLN A 77 -14.04 2.83 -2.58
C GLN A 77 -15.02 1.91 -3.31
N ALA A 78 -14.77 0.61 -3.34
CA ALA A 78 -15.62 -0.37 -4.03
C ALA A 78 -16.79 -0.80 -3.15
N ALA A 79 -18.00 -0.84 -3.71
CA ALA A 79 -19.15 -1.41 -3.01
C ALA A 79 -18.86 -2.88 -2.67
N GLY A 80 -18.97 -3.27 -1.40
CA GLY A 80 -18.60 -4.63 -0.96
C GLY A 80 -17.09 -4.91 -0.82
N GLY A 81 -16.21 -3.94 -1.07
CA GLY A 81 -14.75 -4.09 -0.95
C GLY A 81 -14.25 -4.12 0.49
N ALA A 82 -15.01 -3.55 1.44
CA ALA A 82 -14.58 -3.45 2.85
C ALA A 82 -14.23 -4.81 3.49
N GLY A 83 -15.02 -5.85 3.23
CA GLY A 83 -14.73 -7.20 3.75
C GLY A 83 -13.47 -7.82 3.17
N LEU A 84 -13.17 -7.55 1.89
CA LEU A 84 -11.94 -8.02 1.25
C LEU A 84 -10.73 -7.21 1.73
N SER A 85 -10.90 -5.89 1.90
CA SER A 85 -9.88 -5.00 2.45
C SER A 85 -9.44 -5.47 3.84
N GLN A 86 -10.40 -5.75 4.73
CA GLN A 86 -10.08 -6.25 6.07
C GLN A 86 -9.39 -7.61 6.02
N ALA A 87 -9.92 -8.56 5.26
CA ALA A 87 -9.34 -9.90 5.17
C ALA A 87 -7.93 -9.90 4.55
N LEU A 88 -7.65 -9.01 3.59
CA LEU A 88 -6.33 -8.85 3.00
C LEU A 88 -5.33 -8.25 4.01
N PHE A 89 -5.77 -7.27 4.79
CA PHE A 89 -4.94 -6.69 5.84
C PHE A 89 -4.65 -7.70 6.97
N ASP A 90 -5.65 -8.48 7.38
CA ASP A 90 -5.48 -9.55 8.36
C ASP A 90 -4.48 -10.60 7.86
N HIS A 91 -4.58 -11.00 6.58
CA HIS A 91 -3.64 -11.94 5.97
C HIS A 91 -2.20 -11.38 5.92
N PHE A 92 -2.04 -10.09 5.61
CA PHE A 92 -0.73 -9.42 5.70
C PHE A 92 -0.18 -9.46 7.14
N CYS A 93 -1.00 -9.20 8.16
CA CYS A 93 -0.57 -9.28 9.55
C CYS A 93 -0.16 -10.70 9.94
N ASP A 94 -0.91 -11.72 9.52
CA ASP A 94 -0.60 -13.12 9.77
C ASP A 94 0.74 -13.52 9.12
N ASP A 95 1.00 -13.08 7.89
CA ASP A 95 2.26 -13.32 7.18
C ASP A 95 3.45 -12.63 7.89
N MET A 96 3.27 -11.40 8.36
CA MET A 96 4.31 -10.69 9.11
C MET A 96 4.60 -11.36 10.45
N ASP A 97 3.59 -11.83 11.19
CA ASP A 97 3.77 -12.59 12.44
C ASP A 97 4.54 -13.89 12.18
N ALA A 98 4.15 -14.64 11.15
CA ALA A 98 4.83 -15.87 10.76
C ALA A 98 6.31 -15.63 10.41
N ASN A 99 6.59 -14.61 9.58
CA ASN A 99 7.95 -14.25 9.20
C ASN A 99 8.81 -13.86 10.41
N LEU A 100 8.27 -13.11 11.38
CA LEU A 100 9.00 -12.78 12.61
C LEU A 100 9.38 -14.04 13.41
N ARG A 101 8.46 -14.99 13.51
CA ARG A 101 8.70 -16.26 14.20
C ARG A 101 9.74 -17.12 13.49
N GLU A 102 9.67 -17.21 12.15
CA GLU A 102 10.65 -17.92 11.32
C GLU A 102 12.05 -17.30 11.45
N MET A 103 12.15 -15.98 11.62
CA MET A 103 13.42 -15.29 11.91
C MET A 103 13.92 -15.47 13.35
N GLY A 104 13.22 -16.26 14.19
CA GLY A 104 13.62 -16.53 15.57
C GLY A 104 13.29 -15.44 16.57
N VAL A 105 12.39 -14.52 16.25
CA VAL A 105 11.90 -13.52 17.21
C VAL A 105 11.06 -14.23 18.27
N GLY A 106 11.46 -14.06 19.54
CA GLY A 106 10.77 -14.72 20.66
C GLY A 106 9.32 -14.26 20.83
N ASP A 107 8.45 -15.18 21.26
CA ASP A 107 6.99 -15.00 21.38
C ASP A 107 6.58 -13.73 22.15
N LEU A 108 7.32 -13.35 23.17
CA LEU A 108 7.05 -12.14 23.94
C LEU A 108 7.40 -10.84 23.21
N THR A 109 8.23 -10.92 22.16
CA THR A 109 8.68 -9.78 21.36
C THR A 109 7.82 -9.57 20.11
N VAL A 110 7.24 -10.66 19.56
CA VAL A 110 6.41 -10.62 18.36
C VAL A 110 5.27 -9.59 18.46
N PRO A 111 4.46 -9.51 19.54
CA PRO A 111 3.37 -8.53 19.62
C PRO A 111 3.87 -7.08 19.53
N LYS A 112 5.01 -6.77 20.15
CA LYS A 112 5.60 -5.43 20.08
C LYS A 112 6.09 -5.08 18.66
N ARG A 113 6.68 -6.06 17.96
CA ARG A 113 7.07 -5.88 16.56
C ARG A 113 5.87 -5.71 15.64
N MET A 114 4.80 -6.48 15.85
CA MET A 114 3.55 -6.36 15.10
C MET A 114 2.88 -5.01 15.32
N GLN A 115 2.89 -4.48 16.55
CA GLN A 115 2.42 -3.13 16.81
C GLN A 115 3.24 -2.10 16.02
N ALA A 116 4.58 -2.19 16.04
CA ALA A 116 5.45 -1.28 15.28
C ALA A 116 5.19 -1.36 13.76
N PHE A 117 4.92 -2.56 13.22
CA PHE A 117 4.54 -2.72 11.82
C PHE A 117 3.20 -2.05 11.50
N GLY A 118 2.21 -2.19 12.38
CA GLY A 118 0.92 -1.51 12.24
C GLY A 118 1.08 0.01 12.25
N GLU A 119 1.82 0.57 13.20
CA GLU A 119 2.11 2.01 13.29
C GLU A 119 2.84 2.50 12.02
N ALA A 120 3.84 1.75 11.55
CA ALA A 120 4.57 2.05 10.33
C ALA A 120 3.66 2.03 9.10
N PHE A 121 2.79 1.02 8.96
CA PHE A 121 1.83 0.93 7.88
C PHE A 121 0.88 2.13 7.86
N TYR A 122 0.23 2.42 8.99
CA TYR A 122 -0.74 3.53 9.07
C TYR A 122 -0.08 4.89 8.88
N GLY A 123 1.11 5.09 9.42
CA GLY A 123 1.87 6.32 9.20
C GLY A 123 2.22 6.56 7.73
N ARG A 124 2.65 5.50 7.02
CA ARG A 124 2.94 5.57 5.58
C ARG A 124 1.66 5.77 4.75
N ALA A 125 0.60 5.03 5.05
CA ALA A 125 -0.68 5.15 4.34
C ALA A 125 -1.24 6.58 4.43
N ALA A 126 -1.25 7.17 5.62
CA ALA A 126 -1.69 8.55 5.82
C ALA A 126 -0.81 9.57 5.08
N ALA A 127 0.52 9.36 5.08
CA ALA A 127 1.45 10.21 4.34
C ALA A 127 1.22 10.12 2.82
N TYR A 128 1.00 8.91 2.30
CA TYR A 128 0.72 8.70 0.88
C TYR A 128 -0.65 9.26 0.46
N ASP A 129 -1.70 9.12 1.27
CA ASP A 129 -3.03 9.68 1.01
C ASP A 129 -2.97 11.22 0.91
N THR A 130 -2.28 11.85 1.87
CA THR A 130 -2.08 13.29 1.89
C THR A 130 -1.28 13.74 0.67
N ALA A 131 -0.18 13.07 0.38
CA ALA A 131 0.72 13.41 -0.71
C ALA A 131 0.07 13.20 -2.08
N LEU A 132 -0.67 12.10 -2.27
CA LEU A 132 -1.41 11.82 -3.51
C LEU A 132 -2.43 12.93 -3.81
N SER A 133 -3.14 13.39 -2.78
CA SER A 133 -4.13 14.48 -2.92
C SER A 133 -3.48 15.84 -3.24
N ALA A 134 -2.24 16.06 -2.81
CA ALA A 134 -1.48 17.27 -3.03
C ALA A 134 -0.75 17.32 -4.39
N GLY A 135 -0.63 16.18 -5.08
CA GLY A 135 -0.07 16.09 -6.43
C GLY A 135 1.23 15.31 -6.54
N PRO A 136 1.81 15.22 -7.75
CA PRO A 136 2.95 14.34 -8.05
C PRO A 136 4.23 14.71 -7.28
N GLY A 137 4.51 15.98 -7.08
CA GLY A 137 5.69 16.42 -6.32
C GLY A 137 5.66 16.00 -4.86
N PRO A 138 4.61 16.30 -4.09
CA PRO A 138 4.42 15.78 -2.74
C PRO A 138 4.45 14.26 -2.66
N LEU A 139 3.86 13.55 -3.64
CA LEU A 139 3.91 12.09 -3.68
C LEU A 139 5.35 11.60 -3.84
N ALA A 140 6.14 12.17 -4.75
CA ALA A 140 7.55 11.84 -4.90
C ALA A 140 8.34 12.07 -3.60
N GLN A 141 8.08 13.18 -2.89
CA GLN A 141 8.71 13.46 -1.60
C GLN A 141 8.37 12.42 -0.53
N ALA A 142 7.09 12.01 -0.43
CA ALA A 142 6.65 11.00 0.51
C ALA A 142 7.27 9.62 0.22
N LEU A 143 7.33 9.23 -1.06
CA LEU A 143 7.97 7.99 -1.50
C LEU A 143 9.49 8.04 -1.27
N ASN A 144 10.14 9.17 -1.58
CA ASN A 144 11.55 9.38 -1.28
C ASN A 144 11.87 9.15 0.19
N LYS A 145 11.09 9.76 1.08
CA LYS A 145 11.29 9.64 2.53
C LYS A 145 11.10 8.21 3.03
N ASN A 146 10.06 7.53 2.55
CA ASN A 146 9.61 6.26 3.16
C ASN A 146 10.18 5.02 2.49
N ILE A 147 10.68 5.11 1.24
CA ILE A 147 11.17 3.96 0.46
C ILE A 147 12.64 4.15 0.06
N LEU A 148 13.03 5.38 -0.31
CA LEU A 148 14.37 5.66 -0.83
C LEU A 148 15.28 6.33 0.22
N SER A 149 14.91 6.28 1.50
CA SER A 149 15.70 6.83 2.63
C SER A 149 16.07 8.31 2.50
N GLY A 150 15.34 9.06 1.68
CA GLY A 150 15.62 10.48 1.40
C GLY A 150 16.64 10.72 0.28
N GLU A 151 17.26 9.68 -0.26
CA GLU A 151 18.39 9.77 -1.22
C GLU A 151 17.96 9.49 -2.68
N GLY A 152 16.65 9.33 -2.94
CA GLY A 152 16.14 8.85 -4.23
C GLY A 152 16.32 9.80 -5.41
N GLY A 153 16.49 11.10 -5.18
CA GLY A 153 16.68 12.05 -6.28
C GLY A 153 15.62 11.92 -7.38
N GLU A 154 16.06 11.70 -8.63
CA GLU A 154 15.18 11.50 -9.78
C GLU A 154 14.34 10.21 -9.68
N ASN A 155 14.85 9.16 -9.05
CA ASN A 155 14.15 7.90 -8.84
C ASN A 155 12.86 8.08 -8.04
N ALA A 156 12.81 9.07 -7.14
CA ALA A 156 11.61 9.38 -6.39
C ALA A 156 10.46 9.87 -7.29
N ALA A 157 10.77 10.67 -8.30
CA ALA A 157 9.78 11.12 -9.29
C ALA A 157 9.30 9.94 -10.16
N GLN A 158 10.20 9.06 -10.56
CA GLN A 158 9.86 7.86 -11.34
C GLN A 158 9.01 6.88 -10.54
N LEU A 159 9.32 6.68 -9.26
CA LEU A 159 8.50 5.87 -8.36
C LEU A 159 7.10 6.48 -8.16
N ALA A 160 6.98 7.82 -8.15
CA ALA A 160 5.70 8.50 -8.11
C ALA A 160 4.90 8.32 -9.42
N VAL A 161 5.55 8.35 -10.57
CA VAL A 161 4.94 8.03 -11.87
C VAL A 161 4.42 6.60 -11.89
N TYR A 162 5.23 5.64 -11.46
CA TYR A 162 4.79 4.25 -11.31
C TYR A 162 3.57 4.13 -10.40
N THR A 163 3.64 4.75 -9.21
CA THR A 163 2.54 4.71 -8.23
C THR A 163 1.25 5.29 -8.82
N ALA A 164 1.33 6.42 -9.54
CA ALA A 164 0.18 7.01 -10.21
C ALA A 164 -0.38 6.09 -11.31
N ALA A 165 0.48 5.46 -12.10
CA ALA A 165 0.06 4.50 -13.13
C ALA A 165 -0.62 3.26 -12.52
N ALA A 166 -0.07 2.72 -11.41
CA ALA A 166 -0.66 1.60 -10.69
C ALA A 166 -2.04 1.95 -10.10
N MET A 167 -2.17 3.15 -9.53
CA MET A 167 -3.46 3.66 -9.05
C MET A 167 -4.47 3.79 -10.19
N ALA A 168 -4.07 4.35 -11.34
CA ALA A 168 -4.94 4.51 -12.50
C ALA A 168 -5.43 3.13 -13.03
N VAL A 169 -4.56 2.12 -13.05
CA VAL A 169 -4.95 0.75 -13.40
C VAL A 169 -6.01 0.23 -12.42
N LEU A 170 -5.78 0.36 -11.12
CA LEU A 170 -6.71 -0.10 -10.09
C LEU A 170 -8.05 0.64 -10.14
N ASP A 171 -8.04 1.95 -10.37
CA ASP A 171 -9.24 2.79 -10.46
C ASP A 171 -10.07 2.49 -11.72
N GLY A 172 -9.41 2.07 -12.80
CA GLY A 172 -10.07 1.65 -14.05
C GLY A 172 -10.73 0.26 -13.99
N LEU A 173 -10.45 -0.54 -12.93
CA LEU A 173 -11.07 -1.86 -12.79
C LEU A 173 -12.52 -1.77 -12.34
N ASP A 174 -13.41 -2.52 -13.01
CA ASP A 174 -14.72 -2.78 -12.48
C ASP A 174 -14.64 -3.61 -11.18
N GLU A 175 -15.66 -3.48 -10.35
CA GLU A 175 -15.70 -4.13 -9.04
C GLU A 175 -15.57 -5.66 -9.15
N ALA A 176 -16.20 -6.27 -10.13
CA ALA A 176 -16.18 -7.72 -10.29
C ALA A 176 -14.78 -8.23 -10.65
N THR A 177 -14.07 -7.52 -11.51
CA THR A 177 -12.68 -7.83 -11.90
C THR A 177 -11.74 -7.64 -10.72
N LEU A 178 -11.87 -6.52 -9.99
CA LEU A 178 -11.10 -6.24 -8.78
C LEU A 178 -11.26 -7.35 -7.73
N LEU A 179 -12.52 -7.73 -7.46
CA LEU A 179 -12.86 -8.70 -6.42
C LEU A 179 -12.54 -10.15 -6.79
N ARG A 180 -12.35 -10.47 -8.08
CA ARG A 180 -11.94 -11.80 -8.55
C ARG A 180 -10.44 -11.99 -8.71
N ALA A 181 -9.64 -10.96 -8.41
CA ALA A 181 -8.20 -10.99 -8.63
C ALA A 181 -7.80 -11.22 -10.12
N ALA A 182 -8.63 -10.75 -11.06
CA ALA A 182 -8.42 -10.92 -12.50
C ALA A 182 -7.70 -9.69 -13.11
N TRP A 183 -6.64 -9.23 -12.45
CA TRP A 183 -5.87 -8.04 -12.84
C TRP A 183 -4.39 -8.20 -12.46
N ARG A 184 -3.55 -7.25 -12.89
CA ARG A 184 -2.13 -7.17 -12.54
C ARG A 184 -1.74 -5.72 -12.33
N PHE A 185 -0.72 -5.48 -11.52
CA PHE A 185 -0.03 -4.20 -11.47
C PHE A 185 0.72 -3.94 -12.77
N PRO A 186 0.92 -2.67 -13.17
CA PRO A 186 1.77 -2.34 -14.31
C PRO A 186 3.24 -2.70 -14.02
N THR A 187 4.00 -2.97 -15.06
CA THR A 187 5.44 -3.14 -14.94
C THR A 187 6.07 -1.79 -14.59
N PRO A 188 6.94 -1.72 -13.56
CA PRO A 188 7.72 -0.52 -13.34
C PRO A 188 8.62 -0.28 -14.57
N SER A 189 8.66 0.97 -15.06
CA SER A 189 9.49 1.34 -16.21
C SER A 189 10.32 2.57 -15.88
N HIS A 190 11.55 2.58 -16.37
CA HIS A 190 12.37 3.78 -16.40
C HIS A 190 12.03 4.56 -17.68
N GLU A 191 11.81 5.87 -17.61
CA GLU A 191 11.38 6.72 -18.76
C GLU A 191 12.37 6.71 -19.94
N GLN A 192 13.58 6.21 -19.76
CA GLN A 192 14.59 6.09 -20.80
C GLN A 192 14.32 4.98 -21.82
N ASP A 193 13.55 3.96 -21.47
CA ASP A 193 13.29 2.81 -22.36
C ASP A 193 12.27 3.17 -23.48
N GLN A 194 11.46 4.21 -23.27
CA GLN A 194 10.49 4.67 -24.28
C GLN A 194 11.08 5.54 -25.40
N ARG A 195 12.34 5.97 -25.32
CA ARG A 195 13.01 6.80 -26.34
C ARG A 195 13.77 6.00 -27.40
N HIS A 196 13.91 4.70 -27.23
CA HIS A 196 14.66 3.83 -28.17
C HIS A 196 13.76 3.12 -29.18
N ASP A 197 12.43 3.24 -29.06
CA ASP A 197 11.47 2.54 -29.90
C ASP A 197 10.69 3.51 -30.86
N ARG A 198 11.28 4.69 -31.16
CA ARG A 198 10.72 5.63 -32.15
C ARG A 198 11.72 5.98 -33.24
#